data_87b59f82bda359bbd0e25ab932fbbcea
#
_entry.id   87b59f82bda359bbd0e25ab932fbbcea
#
_cell.length_a   1.000
_cell.length_b   1.000
_cell.length_c   1.000
_cell.angle_alpha   90.00
_cell.angle_beta   90.00
_cell.angle_gamma   90.00
#
_symmetry.space_group_name_H-M   'P 1'
#
loop_
_entity.id
_entity.type
_entity.pdbx_description
1 polymer ?
#
loop_
_entity_poly.entity_id
_entity_poly.type
_entity_poly.pdbx_seq_one_letter_code
_entity_poly.pdbx_strand_id
1 'polypeptide(L)'
;MAGRLQDEVERVIVGQRQVLREILTCVLAGGHCLLRGVPGLAKTLLIKTVAQAVDLKFSRIQFTPDLMPSDILGTEVIEEDQTTGRREIRFIPGPIFANIILADEINRTPPKTQSALLEAMQEFQVTIGGVRHALERPLFVLATENPIEQEGTHPLPEAQLDRFMLNVLIDYPSAEDERRILEATTAGVEPEVRKVATGADLENARALVRDLPAAANVIDYALRLARATRPADPAAPAFVRKSVKWGAGPRAGQALLLTAKASALLDGRTVPSLDDVRAVAAPVLRHRVLLTFQAEADGITPDQVVTELLRGN
;
A
#
# COMPACT_ATOMS: atom_id res chain seq x y z
N MET A 1 -20.94 3.49 0.38
CA MET A 1 -19.96 3.10 -0.66
C MET A 1 -18.96 2.10 -0.09
N ALA A 2 -18.20 2.43 0.94
CA ALA A 2 -17.12 1.60 1.50
C ALA A 2 -17.56 0.17 1.88
N GLY A 3 -18.65 -0.03 2.62
CA GLY A 3 -19.17 -1.37 2.96
C GLY A 3 -19.55 -2.19 1.72
N ARG A 4 -20.27 -1.59 0.75
CA ARG A 4 -20.61 -2.28 -0.51
C ARG A 4 -19.38 -2.70 -1.31
N LEU A 5 -18.30 -1.91 -1.27
CA LEU A 5 -17.04 -2.26 -1.91
C LEU A 5 -16.40 -3.46 -1.23
N GLN A 6 -16.36 -3.46 0.10
CA GLN A 6 -15.84 -4.59 0.86
C GLN A 6 -16.65 -5.87 0.58
N ASP A 7 -17.97 -5.79 0.65
CA ASP A 7 -18.87 -6.94 0.41
C ASP A 7 -18.67 -7.52 -0.99
N GLU A 8 -18.53 -6.65 -2.02
CA GLU A 8 -18.34 -7.11 -3.40
C GLU A 8 -16.99 -7.81 -3.60
N VAL A 9 -15.93 -7.27 -2.99
CA VAL A 9 -14.60 -7.90 -3.09
C VAL A 9 -14.54 -9.21 -2.28
N GLU A 10 -15.15 -9.27 -1.09
CA GLU A 10 -15.23 -10.49 -0.26
C GLU A 10 -16.03 -11.62 -0.95
N ARG A 11 -16.92 -11.28 -1.88
CA ARG A 11 -17.63 -12.27 -2.70
C ARG A 11 -16.71 -13.03 -3.66
N VAL A 12 -15.64 -12.38 -4.10
CA VAL A 12 -14.66 -12.92 -5.06
C VAL A 12 -13.42 -13.48 -4.35
N ILE A 13 -12.98 -12.79 -3.32
CA ILE A 13 -11.75 -13.11 -2.59
C ILE A 13 -12.11 -13.85 -1.29
N VAL A 14 -11.71 -15.10 -1.21
CA VAL A 14 -11.98 -15.95 -0.03
C VAL A 14 -10.81 -15.85 0.95
N GLY A 15 -11.09 -15.70 2.25
CA GLY A 15 -10.16 -15.92 3.35
C GLY A 15 -9.20 -14.78 3.67
N GLN A 16 -9.16 -13.69 2.92
CA GLN A 16 -8.20 -12.58 3.12
C GLN A 16 -8.88 -11.31 3.68
N ARG A 17 -9.88 -11.48 4.55
CA ARG A 17 -10.73 -10.37 5.04
C ARG A 17 -9.94 -9.24 5.70
N GLN A 18 -8.96 -9.57 6.56
CA GLN A 18 -8.14 -8.55 7.23
C GLN A 18 -7.23 -7.82 6.25
N VAL A 19 -6.58 -8.54 5.33
CA VAL A 19 -5.75 -7.97 4.28
C VAL A 19 -6.55 -7.02 3.39
N LEU A 20 -7.74 -7.46 2.97
CA LEU A 20 -8.66 -6.61 2.20
C LEU A 20 -9.04 -5.34 2.96
N ARG A 21 -9.41 -5.48 4.25
CA ARG A 21 -9.76 -4.33 5.09
C ARG A 21 -8.61 -3.33 5.20
N GLU A 22 -7.37 -3.79 5.42
CA GLU A 22 -6.18 -2.94 5.48
C GLU A 22 -5.93 -2.23 4.14
N ILE A 23 -6.05 -2.93 3.01
CA ILE A 23 -5.91 -2.34 1.67
C ILE A 23 -7.00 -1.29 1.42
N LEU A 24 -8.27 -1.59 1.70
CA LEU A 24 -9.37 -0.63 1.54
C LEU A 24 -9.21 0.60 2.45
N THR A 25 -8.74 0.39 3.68
CA THR A 25 -8.39 1.48 4.61
C THR A 25 -7.30 2.38 3.99
N CYS A 26 -6.25 1.79 3.40
CA CYS A 26 -5.19 2.52 2.72
C CYS A 26 -5.71 3.29 1.49
N VAL A 27 -6.53 2.65 0.67
CA VAL A 27 -7.15 3.26 -0.53
C VAL A 27 -7.99 4.48 -0.15
N LEU A 28 -8.83 4.36 0.89
CA LEU A 28 -9.67 5.45 1.40
C LEU A 28 -8.88 6.56 2.08
N ALA A 29 -7.78 6.21 2.77
CA ALA A 29 -6.88 7.19 3.36
C ALA A 29 -6.05 7.97 2.29
N GLY A 30 -6.09 7.53 1.02
CA GLY A 30 -5.36 8.15 -0.08
C GLY A 30 -3.86 7.84 -0.07
N GLY A 31 -3.46 6.73 0.56
CA GLY A 31 -2.08 6.26 0.61
C GLY A 31 -1.78 5.16 -0.40
N HIS A 32 -0.53 4.68 -0.36
CA HIS A 32 -0.05 3.53 -1.11
C HIS A 32 0.32 2.40 -0.14
N CYS A 33 0.26 1.15 -0.59
CA CYS A 33 0.42 -0.02 0.26
C CYS A 33 1.58 -0.89 -0.22
N LEU A 34 2.37 -1.39 0.74
CA LEU A 34 3.32 -2.47 0.53
C LEU A 34 2.70 -3.76 1.06
N LEU A 35 2.65 -4.80 0.25
CA LEU A 35 2.13 -6.12 0.61
C LEU A 35 3.26 -7.14 0.64
N ARG A 36 3.55 -7.67 1.81
CA ARG A 36 4.56 -8.70 2.01
C ARG A 36 3.92 -10.06 2.22
N GLY A 37 4.38 -11.06 1.50
CA GLY A 37 3.95 -12.44 1.67
C GLY A 37 4.39 -13.34 0.54
N VAL A 38 4.27 -14.63 0.75
CA VAL A 38 4.70 -15.66 -0.19
C VAL A 38 3.93 -15.57 -1.53
N PRO A 39 4.50 -16.09 -2.62
CA PRO A 39 3.80 -16.15 -3.91
C PRO A 39 2.56 -17.06 -3.84
N GLY A 40 1.64 -16.90 -4.80
CA GLY A 40 0.47 -17.77 -4.92
C GLY A 40 -0.75 -17.41 -4.05
N LEU A 41 -0.69 -16.33 -3.27
CA LEU A 41 -1.78 -15.90 -2.37
C LEU A 41 -2.77 -14.92 -3.02
N ALA A 42 -3.04 -15.07 -4.32
CA ALA A 42 -4.05 -14.30 -5.09
C ALA A 42 -3.91 -12.75 -5.01
N LYS A 43 -2.70 -12.21 -4.74
CA LYS A 43 -2.44 -10.76 -4.64
C LYS A 43 -2.94 -9.98 -5.86
N THR A 44 -2.66 -10.51 -7.06
CA THR A 44 -3.09 -9.90 -8.33
C THR A 44 -4.61 -9.92 -8.47
N LEU A 45 -5.25 -11.03 -8.12
CA LEU A 45 -6.71 -11.14 -8.18
C LEU A 45 -7.37 -10.13 -7.24
N LEU A 46 -6.88 -10.02 -6.00
CA LEU A 46 -7.40 -9.11 -5.00
C LEU A 46 -7.42 -7.66 -5.50
N ILE A 47 -6.27 -7.15 -5.97
CA ILE A 47 -6.20 -5.73 -6.36
C ILE A 47 -6.91 -5.46 -7.70
N LYS A 48 -6.92 -6.43 -8.61
CA LYS A 48 -7.70 -6.37 -9.86
C LYS A 48 -9.20 -6.29 -9.56
N THR A 49 -9.68 -7.10 -8.61
CA THR A 49 -11.10 -7.09 -8.16
C THR A 49 -11.47 -5.73 -7.54
N VAL A 50 -10.60 -5.14 -6.71
CA VAL A 50 -10.82 -3.79 -6.18
C VAL A 50 -10.94 -2.77 -7.32
N ALA A 51 -10.05 -2.81 -8.32
CA ALA A 51 -10.08 -1.88 -9.45
C ALA A 51 -11.37 -2.01 -10.26
N GLN A 52 -11.80 -3.24 -10.53
CA GLN A 52 -13.05 -3.51 -11.25
C GLN A 52 -14.28 -3.04 -10.48
N ALA A 53 -14.31 -3.24 -9.15
CA ALA A 53 -15.43 -2.83 -8.32
C ALA A 53 -15.60 -1.30 -8.22
N VAL A 54 -14.53 -0.53 -8.43
CA VAL A 54 -14.55 0.96 -8.46
C VAL A 54 -14.44 1.55 -9.87
N ASP A 55 -14.58 0.73 -10.92
CA ASP A 55 -14.51 1.16 -12.33
C ASP A 55 -13.26 1.99 -12.66
N LEU A 56 -12.11 1.53 -12.22
CA LEU A 56 -10.82 2.20 -12.41
C LEU A 56 -9.88 1.39 -13.29
N LYS A 57 -9.04 2.10 -14.05
CA LYS A 57 -8.02 1.49 -14.89
C LYS A 57 -6.98 0.79 -14.03
N PHE A 58 -6.83 -0.52 -14.24
CA PHE A 58 -5.83 -1.36 -13.60
C PHE A 58 -4.61 -1.58 -14.50
N SER A 59 -3.43 -1.58 -13.91
CA SER A 59 -2.18 -1.98 -14.56
C SER A 59 -1.34 -2.85 -13.64
N ARG A 60 -0.69 -3.87 -14.19
CA ARG A 60 0.31 -4.68 -13.49
C ARG A 60 1.68 -4.41 -14.09
N ILE A 61 2.65 -4.13 -13.25
CA ILE A 61 4.06 -3.96 -13.59
C ILE A 61 4.81 -5.07 -12.86
N GLN A 62 5.33 -6.03 -13.61
CA GLN A 62 6.18 -7.08 -13.06
C GLN A 62 7.60 -6.56 -13.00
N PHE A 63 8.16 -6.44 -11.82
CA PHE A 63 9.52 -5.96 -11.60
C PHE A 63 10.51 -7.11 -11.83
N THR A 64 11.38 -6.95 -12.81
CA THR A 64 12.43 -7.90 -13.18
C THR A 64 13.79 -7.21 -13.14
N PRO A 65 14.91 -7.95 -13.04
CA PRO A 65 16.24 -7.33 -12.96
C PRO A 65 16.61 -6.43 -14.14
N ASP A 66 16.03 -6.68 -15.31
CA ASP A 66 16.25 -5.94 -16.57
C ASP A 66 15.25 -4.81 -16.80
N LEU A 67 14.22 -4.64 -15.96
CA LEU A 67 13.20 -3.60 -16.13
C LEU A 67 13.82 -2.19 -15.99
N MET A 68 13.58 -1.36 -17.00
CA MET A 68 14.08 0.02 -17.07
C MET A 68 13.01 1.02 -16.60
N PRO A 69 13.40 2.21 -16.13
CA PRO A 69 12.46 3.30 -15.84
C PRO A 69 11.52 3.65 -16.99
N SER A 70 12.02 3.63 -18.24
CA SER A 70 11.23 3.87 -19.45
C SER A 70 10.10 2.88 -19.66
N ASP A 71 10.28 1.62 -19.22
CA ASP A 71 9.26 0.59 -19.35
C ASP A 71 8.07 0.85 -18.40
N ILE A 72 8.31 1.58 -17.32
CA ILE A 72 7.29 1.98 -16.33
C ILE A 72 6.65 3.31 -16.73
N LEU A 73 7.50 4.31 -17.04
CA LEU A 73 7.07 5.70 -17.23
C LEU A 73 6.56 5.96 -18.64
N GLY A 74 7.05 5.20 -19.62
CA GLY A 74 6.85 5.46 -21.03
C GLY A 74 8.08 6.08 -21.69
N THR A 75 8.00 6.26 -23.00
CA THR A 75 9.12 6.71 -23.82
C THR A 75 8.66 7.66 -24.92
N GLU A 76 9.58 8.49 -25.40
CA GLU A 76 9.36 9.28 -26.62
C GLU A 76 9.87 8.49 -27.82
N VAL A 77 9.05 8.47 -28.89
CA VAL A 77 9.41 7.89 -30.17
C VAL A 77 9.33 8.95 -31.26
N ILE A 78 10.19 8.83 -32.26
CA ILE A 78 10.11 9.65 -33.44
C ILE A 78 9.24 8.93 -34.45
N GLU A 79 8.04 9.48 -34.73
CA GLU A 79 7.17 9.01 -35.79
C GLU A 79 7.43 9.88 -37.06
N GLU A 80 7.59 9.24 -38.20
CA GLU A 80 7.67 9.90 -39.49
C GLU A 80 6.33 9.74 -40.22
N ASP A 81 5.65 10.85 -40.47
CA ASP A 81 4.43 10.87 -41.25
C ASP A 81 4.79 10.48 -42.70
N GLN A 82 4.34 9.32 -43.12
CA GLN A 82 4.62 8.75 -44.44
C GLN A 82 4.09 9.63 -45.61
N THR A 83 3.14 10.52 -45.33
CA THR A 83 2.54 11.40 -46.34
C THR A 83 3.29 12.70 -46.49
N THR A 84 3.80 13.26 -45.39
CA THR A 84 4.45 14.59 -45.39
C THR A 84 5.97 14.54 -45.20
N GLY A 85 6.53 13.38 -44.80
CA GLY A 85 7.95 13.21 -44.45
C GLY A 85 8.34 13.97 -43.16
N ARG A 86 7.39 14.54 -42.43
CA ARG A 86 7.66 15.23 -41.16
C ARG A 86 7.92 14.24 -40.06
N ARG A 87 8.91 14.53 -39.23
CA ARG A 87 9.23 13.79 -38.02
C ARG A 87 8.63 14.51 -36.81
N GLU A 88 7.83 13.81 -36.07
CA GLU A 88 7.23 14.32 -34.82
C GLU A 88 7.65 13.43 -33.67
N ILE A 89 7.97 14.05 -32.51
CA ILE A 89 8.22 13.32 -31.26
C ILE A 89 6.86 13.05 -30.64
N ARG A 90 6.58 11.77 -30.45
CA ARG A 90 5.36 11.32 -29.78
C ARG A 90 5.69 10.60 -28.50
N PHE A 91 5.01 11.00 -27.41
CA PHE A 91 5.08 10.31 -26.15
C PHE A 91 4.17 9.07 -26.16
N ILE A 92 4.73 7.91 -25.81
CA ILE A 92 4.00 6.66 -25.57
C ILE A 92 3.94 6.46 -24.06
N PRO A 93 2.75 6.58 -23.42
CA PRO A 93 2.62 6.41 -21.99
C PRO A 93 2.89 4.97 -21.55
N GLY A 94 3.65 4.82 -20.48
CA GLY A 94 3.93 3.52 -19.85
C GLY A 94 2.78 3.04 -18.96
N PRO A 95 2.92 1.84 -18.37
CA PRO A 95 1.89 1.22 -17.52
C PRO A 95 1.58 2.00 -16.24
N ILE A 96 2.39 2.99 -15.86
CA ILE A 96 2.12 3.87 -14.71
C ILE A 96 0.90 4.79 -14.94
N PHE A 97 0.50 5.00 -16.20
CA PHE A 97 -0.70 5.79 -16.53
C PHE A 97 -1.98 4.97 -16.36
N ALA A 98 -2.21 4.56 -15.11
CA ALA A 98 -3.38 3.86 -14.63
C ALA A 98 -3.74 4.38 -13.24
N ASN A 99 -4.96 4.08 -12.77
CA ASN A 99 -5.45 4.52 -11.47
C ASN A 99 -5.04 3.56 -10.34
N ILE A 100 -5.08 2.26 -10.61
CA ILE A 100 -4.68 1.21 -9.68
C ILE A 100 -3.54 0.40 -10.29
N ILE A 101 -2.39 0.42 -9.64
CA ILE A 101 -1.17 -0.20 -10.12
C ILE A 101 -0.74 -1.28 -9.12
N LEU A 102 -0.53 -2.49 -9.64
CA LEU A 102 0.19 -3.54 -8.94
C LEU A 102 1.65 -3.52 -9.39
N ALA A 103 2.54 -3.06 -8.51
CA ALA A 103 3.99 -3.15 -8.68
C ALA A 103 4.46 -4.48 -8.07
N ASP A 104 4.50 -5.53 -8.89
CA ASP A 104 4.72 -6.90 -8.42
C ASP A 104 6.22 -7.19 -8.31
N GLU A 105 6.65 -7.66 -7.12
CA GLU A 105 8.05 -7.98 -6.77
C GLU A 105 9.02 -6.78 -6.92
N ILE A 106 8.65 -5.62 -6.36
CA ILE A 106 9.38 -4.36 -6.51
C ILE A 106 10.87 -4.46 -6.13
N ASN A 107 11.21 -5.38 -5.23
CA ASN A 107 12.57 -5.62 -4.77
C ASN A 107 13.46 -6.39 -5.78
N ARG A 108 12.93 -6.89 -6.91
CA ARG A 108 13.70 -7.62 -7.94
C ARG A 108 14.38 -6.70 -8.95
N THR A 109 14.13 -5.42 -8.92
CA THR A 109 14.69 -4.48 -9.90
C THR A 109 15.70 -3.52 -9.24
N PRO A 110 16.67 -2.97 -9.99
CA PRO A 110 17.65 -2.04 -9.45
C PRO A 110 17.02 -0.77 -8.85
N PRO A 111 17.68 -0.11 -7.88
CA PRO A 111 17.14 1.05 -7.15
C PRO A 111 16.71 2.22 -8.04
N LYS A 112 17.33 2.39 -9.22
CA LYS A 112 16.97 3.46 -10.17
C LYS A 112 15.54 3.30 -10.69
N THR A 113 15.14 2.08 -11.00
CA THR A 113 13.79 1.77 -11.52
C THR A 113 12.76 1.83 -10.40
N GLN A 114 13.11 1.33 -9.19
CA GLN A 114 12.26 1.50 -8.00
C GLN A 114 11.98 2.99 -7.72
N SER A 115 13.02 3.83 -7.76
CA SER A 115 12.91 5.27 -7.51
C SER A 115 11.98 5.98 -8.48
N ALA A 116 11.95 5.57 -9.75
CA ALA A 116 11.05 6.14 -10.75
C ALA A 116 9.56 5.95 -10.39
N LEU A 117 9.17 4.74 -9.96
CA LEU A 117 7.82 4.49 -9.47
C LEU A 117 7.51 5.30 -8.20
N LEU A 118 8.44 5.28 -7.22
CA LEU A 118 8.23 5.94 -5.92
C LEU A 118 8.18 7.47 -6.02
N GLU A 119 8.86 8.07 -7.00
CA GLU A 119 8.75 9.50 -7.29
C GLU A 119 7.38 9.82 -7.88
N ALA A 120 6.95 9.04 -8.88
CA ALA A 120 5.64 9.21 -9.50
C ALA A 120 4.48 9.07 -8.51
N MET A 121 4.60 8.16 -7.51
CA MET A 121 3.64 8.00 -6.43
C MET A 121 3.48 9.26 -5.57
N GLN A 122 4.56 10.01 -5.35
CA GLN A 122 4.55 11.20 -4.50
C GLN A 122 4.13 12.46 -5.26
N GLU A 123 4.67 12.63 -6.46
CA GLU A 123 4.48 13.84 -7.24
C GLU A 123 3.19 13.81 -8.08
N PHE A 124 2.56 12.64 -8.23
CA PHE A 124 1.40 12.41 -9.13
C PHE A 124 1.66 12.89 -10.56
N GLN A 125 2.90 12.85 -10.96
CA GLN A 125 3.38 13.21 -12.30
C GLN A 125 4.69 12.49 -12.61
N VAL A 126 5.02 12.42 -13.89
CA VAL A 126 6.32 11.96 -14.38
C VAL A 126 6.91 13.02 -15.31
N THR A 127 8.24 13.11 -15.39
CA THR A 127 8.93 14.02 -16.31
C THR A 127 9.71 13.20 -17.32
N ILE A 128 9.38 13.35 -18.61
CA ILE A 128 9.99 12.62 -19.73
C ILE A 128 10.33 13.64 -20.82
N GLY A 129 11.55 13.58 -21.36
CA GLY A 129 12.02 14.56 -22.36
C GLY A 129 11.93 16.02 -21.90
N GLY A 130 11.93 16.29 -20.59
CA GLY A 130 11.73 17.63 -20.02
C GLY A 130 10.26 18.08 -19.93
N VAL A 131 9.32 17.26 -20.39
CA VAL A 131 7.87 17.53 -20.34
C VAL A 131 7.26 16.81 -19.13
N ARG A 132 6.37 17.51 -18.41
CA ARG A 132 5.62 16.97 -17.27
C ARG A 132 4.32 16.33 -17.75
N HIS A 133 4.11 15.09 -17.35
CA HIS A 133 2.89 14.33 -17.62
C HIS A 133 2.22 14.00 -16.29
N ALA A 134 1.03 14.59 -16.07
CA ALA A 134 0.25 14.32 -14.85
C ALA A 134 -0.32 12.90 -14.87
N LEU A 135 -0.34 12.26 -13.70
CA LEU A 135 -1.03 10.98 -13.49
C LEU A 135 -2.47 11.24 -13.07
N GLU A 136 -3.39 10.44 -13.63
CA GLU A 136 -4.81 10.56 -13.35
C GLU A 136 -5.13 10.13 -11.91
N ARG A 137 -6.02 10.89 -11.25
CA ARG A 137 -6.52 10.56 -9.90
C ARG A 137 -7.88 9.86 -9.99
N PRO A 138 -8.20 8.99 -9.02
CA PRO A 138 -7.36 8.53 -7.92
C PRO A 138 -6.20 7.65 -8.38
N LEU A 139 -5.02 7.81 -7.79
CA LEU A 139 -3.89 6.92 -7.96
C LEU A 139 -3.72 6.07 -6.69
N PHE A 140 -3.58 4.76 -6.87
CA PHE A 140 -3.22 3.82 -5.80
C PHE A 140 -2.20 2.81 -6.32
N VAL A 141 -1.11 2.65 -5.58
CA VAL A 141 -0.08 1.66 -5.86
C VAL A 141 -0.06 0.64 -4.73
N LEU A 142 -0.23 -0.63 -5.10
CA LEU A 142 0.08 -1.79 -4.28
C LEU A 142 1.40 -2.36 -4.77
N ALA A 143 2.46 -2.18 -4.00
CA ALA A 143 3.74 -2.86 -4.27
C ALA A 143 3.77 -4.19 -3.53
N THR A 144 4.37 -5.23 -4.13
CA THR A 144 4.58 -6.51 -3.45
C THR A 144 6.06 -6.78 -3.24
N GLU A 145 6.37 -7.42 -2.12
CA GLU A 145 7.67 -8.03 -1.85
C GLU A 145 7.48 -9.50 -1.51
N ASN A 146 8.38 -10.33 -2.05
CA ASN A 146 8.47 -11.74 -1.70
C ASN A 146 9.59 -11.93 -0.67
N PRO A 147 9.29 -12.27 0.59
CA PRO A 147 10.30 -12.40 1.64
C PRO A 147 11.19 -13.64 1.50
N ILE A 148 10.80 -14.62 0.67
CA ILE A 148 11.53 -15.88 0.51
C ILE A 148 12.68 -15.71 -0.50
N GLU A 149 12.46 -14.91 -1.54
CA GLU A 149 13.46 -14.67 -2.58
C GLU A 149 14.43 -13.56 -2.12
N GLN A 150 15.60 -13.96 -1.63
CA GLN A 150 16.66 -13.03 -1.22
C GLN A 150 17.75 -12.87 -2.29
N GLU A 151 17.96 -13.89 -3.12
CA GLU A 151 19.01 -13.91 -4.13
C GLU A 151 18.65 -12.98 -5.31
N GLY A 152 19.55 -12.07 -5.67
CA GLY A 152 19.30 -11.10 -6.76
C GLY A 152 18.30 -10.01 -6.45
N THR A 153 17.98 -9.76 -5.17
CA THR A 153 17.05 -8.70 -4.77
C THR A 153 17.75 -7.42 -4.30
N HIS A 154 17.06 -6.31 -4.46
CA HIS A 154 17.45 -4.98 -4.00
C HIS A 154 16.41 -4.49 -3.00
N PRO A 155 16.61 -4.67 -1.69
CA PRO A 155 15.65 -4.23 -0.69
C PRO A 155 15.45 -2.71 -0.77
N LEU A 156 14.22 -2.28 -0.55
CA LEU A 156 13.89 -0.86 -0.51
C LEU A 156 14.56 -0.20 0.71
N PRO A 157 15.29 0.92 0.53
CA PRO A 157 15.79 1.72 1.64
C PRO A 157 14.65 2.23 2.54
N GLU A 158 14.92 2.44 3.81
CA GLU A 158 13.93 2.89 4.82
C GLU A 158 13.22 4.19 4.42
N ALA A 159 13.94 5.12 3.81
CA ALA A 159 13.37 6.38 3.31
C ALA A 159 12.36 6.16 2.17
N GLN A 160 12.50 5.08 1.42
CA GLN A 160 11.57 4.68 0.38
C GLN A 160 10.39 3.89 0.95
N LEU A 161 10.64 3.02 1.94
CA LEU A 161 9.59 2.31 2.67
C LEU A 161 8.62 3.28 3.38
N ASP A 162 9.11 4.39 3.93
CA ASP A 162 8.27 5.41 4.59
C ASP A 162 7.29 6.12 3.65
N ARG A 163 7.41 5.94 2.32
CA ARG A 163 6.44 6.43 1.33
C ARG A 163 5.18 5.59 1.27
N PHE A 164 5.24 4.33 1.67
CA PHE A 164 4.06 3.49 1.81
C PHE A 164 3.33 3.81 3.11
N MET A 165 2.02 4.00 3.01
CA MET A 165 1.19 4.30 4.19
C MET A 165 1.07 3.07 5.10
N LEU A 166 0.81 1.92 4.51
CA LEU A 166 0.72 0.63 5.19
C LEU A 166 1.69 -0.39 4.61
N ASN A 167 2.21 -1.24 5.49
CA ASN A 167 2.85 -2.50 5.14
C ASN A 167 1.95 -3.63 5.64
N VAL A 168 1.26 -4.28 4.72
CA VAL A 168 0.30 -5.35 4.99
C VAL A 168 1.01 -6.69 4.85
N LEU A 169 0.76 -7.59 5.78
CA LEU A 169 1.25 -8.97 5.71
C LEU A 169 0.13 -9.87 5.21
N ILE A 170 0.43 -10.67 4.21
CA ILE A 170 -0.46 -11.71 3.72
C ILE A 170 0.16 -13.07 4.01
N ASP A 171 -0.60 -13.91 4.68
CA ASP A 171 -0.20 -15.25 5.07
C ASP A 171 -1.11 -16.29 4.43
N TYR A 172 -0.77 -17.57 4.58
CA TYR A 172 -1.59 -18.66 4.10
C TYR A 172 -3.01 -18.57 4.67
N PRO A 173 -4.03 -18.88 3.86
CA PRO A 173 -5.41 -18.95 4.35
C PRO A 173 -5.55 -20.09 5.37
N SER A 174 -6.63 -20.05 6.15
CA SER A 174 -6.99 -21.17 7.01
C SER A 174 -7.37 -22.41 6.19
N ALA A 175 -7.28 -23.61 6.76
CA ALA A 175 -7.68 -24.83 6.07
C ALA A 175 -9.14 -24.78 5.56
N GLU A 176 -10.03 -24.09 6.30
CA GLU A 176 -11.41 -23.88 5.88
C GLU A 176 -11.50 -22.95 4.67
N ASP A 177 -10.73 -21.87 4.66
CA ASP A 177 -10.68 -20.95 3.53
C ASP A 177 -10.01 -21.58 2.31
N GLU A 178 -8.95 -22.38 2.49
CA GLU A 178 -8.34 -23.14 1.39
C GLU A 178 -9.36 -24.09 0.75
N ARG A 179 -10.15 -24.79 1.56
CA ARG A 179 -11.24 -25.64 1.03
C ARG A 179 -12.22 -24.84 0.20
N ARG A 180 -12.68 -23.68 0.70
CA ARG A 180 -13.59 -22.79 -0.04
C ARG A 180 -12.96 -22.26 -1.33
N ILE A 181 -11.66 -21.95 -1.32
CA ILE A 181 -10.91 -21.55 -2.53
C ILE A 181 -10.92 -22.68 -3.55
N LEU A 182 -10.61 -23.92 -3.14
CA LEU A 182 -10.62 -25.08 -4.03
C LEU A 182 -12.01 -25.30 -4.64
N GLU A 183 -13.05 -25.26 -3.83
CA GLU A 183 -14.44 -25.40 -4.29
C GLU A 183 -14.82 -24.30 -5.31
N ALA A 184 -14.45 -23.04 -5.04
CA ALA A 184 -14.77 -21.92 -5.91
C ALA A 184 -13.96 -21.91 -7.23
N THR A 185 -12.66 -22.21 -7.15
CA THR A 185 -11.76 -22.09 -8.31
C THR A 185 -11.80 -23.29 -9.26
N THR A 186 -12.26 -24.45 -8.78
CA THR A 186 -12.40 -25.67 -9.61
C THR A 186 -13.80 -25.86 -10.19
N ALA A 187 -14.77 -25.02 -9.82
CA ALA A 187 -16.15 -25.11 -10.29
C ALA A 187 -16.41 -24.57 -11.71
N GLY A 188 -15.40 -24.03 -12.39
CA GLY A 188 -15.49 -23.55 -13.77
C GLY A 188 -16.33 -22.28 -13.99
N VAL A 189 -16.73 -21.59 -12.91
CA VAL A 189 -17.47 -20.32 -12.94
C VAL A 189 -16.63 -19.24 -12.29
N GLU A 190 -16.12 -18.28 -13.06
CA GLU A 190 -15.49 -17.10 -12.52
C GLU A 190 -16.57 -16.12 -12.03
N PRO A 191 -16.49 -15.65 -10.77
CA PRO A 191 -17.46 -14.68 -10.27
C PRO A 191 -17.28 -13.33 -10.98
N GLU A 192 -18.34 -12.84 -11.63
CA GLU A 192 -18.35 -11.51 -12.24
C GLU A 192 -18.31 -10.43 -11.14
N VAL A 193 -17.38 -9.46 -11.28
CA VAL A 193 -17.24 -8.34 -10.36
C VAL A 193 -18.20 -7.22 -10.76
N ARG A 194 -19.05 -6.81 -9.83
CA ARG A 194 -19.99 -5.71 -10.04
C ARG A 194 -19.34 -4.38 -9.75
N LYS A 195 -19.57 -3.39 -10.60
CA LYS A 195 -19.19 -2.00 -10.34
C LYS A 195 -20.10 -1.44 -9.25
N VAL A 196 -19.53 -1.10 -8.09
CA VAL A 196 -20.27 -0.61 -6.91
C VAL A 196 -19.95 0.84 -6.57
N ALA A 197 -18.90 1.38 -7.18
CA ALA A 197 -18.47 2.77 -7.04
C ALA A 197 -17.72 3.23 -8.30
N THR A 198 -17.49 4.54 -8.41
CA THR A 198 -16.67 5.16 -9.44
C THR A 198 -15.40 5.78 -8.85
N GLY A 199 -14.45 6.19 -9.70
CA GLY A 199 -13.28 6.95 -9.26
C GLY A 199 -13.66 8.26 -8.54
N ALA A 200 -14.73 8.94 -9.00
CA ALA A 200 -15.25 10.13 -8.33
C ALA A 200 -15.80 9.83 -6.93
N ASP A 201 -16.51 8.71 -6.76
CA ASP A 201 -16.98 8.28 -5.42
C ASP A 201 -15.81 8.00 -4.48
N LEU A 202 -14.71 7.43 -5.00
CA LEU A 202 -13.51 7.19 -4.22
C LEU A 202 -12.82 8.50 -3.81
N GLU A 203 -12.69 9.46 -4.72
CA GLU A 203 -12.11 10.78 -4.38
C GLU A 203 -13.00 11.54 -3.36
N ASN A 204 -14.31 11.48 -3.49
CA ASN A 204 -15.24 12.03 -2.50
C ASN A 204 -15.07 11.36 -1.13
N ALA A 205 -14.90 10.04 -1.09
CA ALA A 205 -14.65 9.32 0.16
C ALA A 205 -13.30 9.69 0.79
N ARG A 206 -12.26 9.90 -0.02
CA ARG A 206 -10.94 10.40 0.44
C ARG A 206 -11.03 11.80 1.03
N ALA A 207 -11.77 12.70 0.39
CA ALA A 207 -12.04 14.02 0.91
C ALA A 207 -12.77 13.94 2.26
N LEU A 208 -13.82 13.12 2.34
CA LEU A 208 -14.57 12.90 3.58
C LEU A 208 -13.66 12.35 4.70
N VAL A 209 -12.79 11.38 4.44
CA VAL A 209 -11.83 10.87 5.44
C VAL A 209 -10.97 12.00 6.01
N ARG A 210 -10.50 12.92 5.18
CA ARG A 210 -9.71 14.07 5.64
C ARG A 210 -10.52 15.01 6.51
N ASP A 211 -11.77 15.24 6.16
CA ASP A 211 -12.69 16.16 6.85
C ASP A 211 -13.27 15.58 8.14
N LEU A 212 -13.23 14.26 8.33
CA LEU A 212 -13.72 13.64 9.57
C LEU A 212 -13.03 14.25 10.79
N PRO A 213 -13.79 14.72 11.80
CA PRO A 213 -13.20 15.23 13.04
C PRO A 213 -12.52 14.10 13.81
N ALA A 214 -11.41 14.42 14.47
CA ALA A 214 -10.76 13.51 15.43
C ALA A 214 -10.71 14.20 16.79
N ALA A 215 -11.11 13.50 17.84
CA ALA A 215 -11.04 14.02 19.20
C ALA A 215 -9.57 14.18 19.64
N ALA A 216 -9.28 15.16 20.51
CA ALA A 216 -7.91 15.47 20.94
C ALA A 216 -7.20 14.25 21.54
N ASN A 217 -7.89 13.43 22.32
CA ASN A 217 -7.34 12.21 22.89
C ASN A 217 -6.91 11.17 21.85
N VAL A 218 -7.58 11.11 20.69
CA VAL A 218 -7.21 10.22 19.57
C VAL A 218 -5.95 10.74 18.87
N ILE A 219 -5.88 12.05 18.66
CA ILE A 219 -4.71 12.70 18.07
C ILE A 219 -3.49 12.52 18.98
N ASP A 220 -3.66 12.78 20.28
CA ASP A 220 -2.60 12.63 21.27
C ASP A 220 -2.14 11.17 21.41
N TYR A 221 -3.05 10.22 21.30
CA TYR A 221 -2.72 8.80 21.32
C TYR A 221 -1.89 8.39 20.11
N ALA A 222 -2.27 8.78 18.91
CA ALA A 222 -1.49 8.53 17.69
C ALA A 222 -0.09 9.17 17.77
N LEU A 223 0.00 10.40 18.29
CA LEU A 223 1.26 11.10 18.50
C LEU A 223 2.14 10.35 19.51
N ARG A 224 1.59 10.01 20.71
CA ARG A 224 2.32 9.26 21.73
C ARG A 224 2.83 7.93 21.20
N LEU A 225 1.99 7.17 20.49
CA LEU A 225 2.36 5.87 19.94
C LEU A 225 3.51 6.00 18.94
N ALA A 226 3.45 6.95 18.02
CA ALA A 226 4.55 7.19 17.08
C ALA A 226 5.85 7.62 17.79
N ARG A 227 5.77 8.49 18.80
CA ARG A 227 6.94 8.95 19.58
C ARG A 227 7.52 7.85 20.45
N ALA A 228 6.69 7.01 21.04
CA ALA A 228 7.12 5.90 21.88
C ALA A 228 7.98 4.86 21.14
N THR A 229 7.94 4.83 19.80
CA THR A 229 8.85 4.00 19.00
C THR A 229 10.29 4.52 18.95
N ARG A 230 10.54 5.79 19.34
CA ARG A 230 11.84 6.47 19.19
C ARG A 230 12.71 6.25 20.42
N PRO A 231 13.84 5.54 20.34
CA PRO A 231 14.65 5.22 21.52
C PRO A 231 15.22 6.46 22.25
N ALA A 232 15.42 7.56 21.54
CA ALA A 232 15.90 8.82 22.12
C ALA A 232 14.80 9.68 22.79
N ASP A 233 13.51 9.33 22.61
CA ASP A 233 12.41 10.08 23.23
C ASP A 233 12.37 9.80 24.74
N PRO A 234 12.25 10.82 25.62
CA PRO A 234 12.14 10.60 27.07
C PRO A 234 11.00 9.68 27.50
N ALA A 235 9.91 9.68 26.72
CA ALA A 235 8.74 8.82 26.97
C ALA A 235 8.89 7.39 26.43
N ALA A 236 10.00 7.06 25.73
CA ALA A 236 10.21 5.73 25.19
C ALA A 236 10.34 4.69 26.32
N PRO A 237 9.61 3.57 26.26
CA PRO A 237 9.78 2.47 27.21
C PRO A 237 11.19 1.88 27.17
N ALA A 238 11.61 1.24 28.27
CA ALA A 238 12.94 0.64 28.37
C ALA A 238 13.22 -0.43 27.31
N PHE A 239 12.22 -1.23 26.96
CA PHE A 239 12.35 -2.24 25.92
C PHE A 239 12.60 -1.62 24.53
N VAL A 240 11.97 -0.47 24.21
CA VAL A 240 12.21 0.26 22.95
C VAL A 240 13.65 0.77 22.89
N ARG A 241 14.14 1.37 23.99
CA ARG A 241 15.54 1.84 24.06
C ARG A 241 16.57 0.72 23.84
N LYS A 242 16.22 -0.50 24.24
CA LYS A 242 17.08 -1.68 24.07
C LYS A 242 16.97 -2.29 22.67
N SER A 243 15.75 -2.36 22.13
CA SER A 243 15.46 -3.19 20.92
C SER A 243 15.35 -2.39 19.63
N VAL A 244 15.08 -1.08 19.71
CA VAL A 244 14.88 -0.24 18.52
C VAL A 244 16.11 0.61 18.27
N LYS A 245 16.63 0.55 17.05
CA LYS A 245 17.72 1.39 16.55
C LYS A 245 17.17 2.73 16.05
N TRP A 246 16.04 2.68 15.33
CA TRP A 246 15.40 3.85 14.75
C TRP A 246 13.88 3.72 14.78
N GLY A 247 13.19 4.74 15.29
CA GLY A 247 11.73 4.75 15.40
C GLY A 247 11.07 5.61 14.34
N ALA A 248 9.73 5.55 14.32
CA ALA A 248 8.88 6.17 13.32
C ALA A 248 8.97 7.71 13.28
N GLY A 249 8.99 8.28 12.08
CA GLY A 249 8.95 9.72 11.83
C GLY A 249 7.55 10.34 11.95
N PRO A 250 7.40 11.66 11.70
CA PRO A 250 6.10 12.35 11.75
C PRO A 250 5.05 11.78 10.78
N ARG A 251 5.48 11.24 9.62
CA ARG A 251 4.59 10.57 8.66
C ARG A 251 3.81 9.42 9.27
N ALA A 252 4.38 8.72 10.24
CA ALA A 252 3.70 7.64 10.95
C ALA A 252 2.48 8.15 11.73
N GLY A 253 2.60 9.29 12.44
CA GLY A 253 1.47 9.90 13.15
C GLY A 253 0.36 10.32 12.19
N GLN A 254 0.72 10.89 11.03
CA GLN A 254 -0.22 11.22 9.97
C GLN A 254 -0.92 9.97 9.41
N ALA A 255 -0.15 8.90 9.14
CA ALA A 255 -0.68 7.64 8.64
C ALA A 255 -1.62 7.00 9.66
N LEU A 256 -1.24 6.93 10.96
CA LEU A 256 -2.09 6.41 12.04
C LEU A 256 -3.44 7.13 12.08
N LEU A 257 -3.43 8.47 12.03
CA LEU A 257 -4.66 9.24 12.12
C LEU A 257 -5.53 9.10 10.87
N LEU A 258 -4.95 9.19 9.66
CA LEU A 258 -5.69 9.06 8.41
C LEU A 258 -6.28 7.66 8.24
N THR A 259 -5.53 6.62 8.56
CA THR A 259 -6.02 5.24 8.46
C THR A 259 -7.04 4.90 9.55
N ALA A 260 -6.92 5.47 10.76
CA ALA A 260 -7.95 5.36 11.79
C ALA A 260 -9.27 6.02 11.36
N LYS A 261 -9.21 7.21 10.74
CA LYS A 261 -10.39 7.86 10.15
C LYS A 261 -11.01 7.01 9.02
N ALA A 262 -10.18 6.46 8.14
CA ALA A 262 -10.64 5.59 7.06
C ALA A 262 -11.26 4.28 7.59
N SER A 263 -10.69 3.68 8.64
CA SER A 263 -11.25 2.52 9.32
C SER A 263 -12.62 2.82 9.94
N ALA A 264 -12.76 3.96 10.62
CA ALA A 264 -14.05 4.40 11.16
C ALA A 264 -15.09 4.57 10.03
N LEU A 265 -14.71 5.16 8.91
CA LEU A 265 -15.61 5.33 7.76
C LEU A 265 -16.04 4.00 7.14
N LEU A 266 -15.13 3.01 7.06
CA LEU A 266 -15.47 1.64 6.61
C LEU A 266 -16.56 1.01 7.50
N ASP A 267 -16.52 1.27 8.81
CA ASP A 267 -17.53 0.82 9.77
C ASP A 267 -18.77 1.73 9.83
N GLY A 268 -18.90 2.71 8.93
CA GLY A 268 -20.03 3.65 8.91
C GLY A 268 -20.01 4.69 10.01
N ARG A 269 -18.89 4.87 10.73
CA ARG A 269 -18.71 5.87 11.79
C ARG A 269 -18.09 7.15 11.25
N THR A 270 -18.45 8.28 11.85
CA THR A 270 -17.99 9.61 11.45
C THR A 270 -16.88 10.17 12.35
N VAL A 271 -16.47 9.43 13.38
CA VAL A 271 -15.42 9.82 14.32
C VAL A 271 -14.56 8.60 14.61
N PRO A 272 -13.23 8.67 14.46
CA PRO A 272 -12.33 7.60 14.82
C PRO A 272 -12.21 7.47 16.35
N SER A 273 -11.98 6.26 16.83
CA SER A 273 -11.73 5.90 18.23
C SER A 273 -10.26 5.56 18.48
N LEU A 274 -9.90 5.36 19.73
CA LEU A 274 -8.58 4.80 20.09
C LEU A 274 -8.38 3.39 19.51
N ASP A 275 -9.44 2.60 19.42
CA ASP A 275 -9.37 1.24 18.90
C ASP A 275 -9.10 1.24 17.38
N ASP A 276 -9.56 2.25 16.64
CA ASP A 276 -9.20 2.41 15.24
C ASP A 276 -7.70 2.68 15.07
N VAL A 277 -7.11 3.48 15.95
CA VAL A 277 -5.65 3.71 15.94
C VAL A 277 -4.90 2.43 16.31
N ARG A 278 -5.37 1.67 17.30
CA ARG A 278 -4.77 0.38 17.68
C ARG A 278 -4.82 -0.63 16.54
N ALA A 279 -5.96 -0.73 15.87
CA ALA A 279 -6.16 -1.67 14.76
C ALA A 279 -5.20 -1.44 13.59
N VAL A 280 -4.85 -0.19 13.30
CA VAL A 280 -3.94 0.16 12.18
C VAL A 280 -2.48 0.32 12.62
N ALA A 281 -2.16 0.20 13.90
CA ALA A 281 -0.83 0.48 14.43
C ALA A 281 0.26 -0.42 13.83
N ALA A 282 0.03 -1.73 13.79
CA ALA A 282 1.01 -2.67 13.24
C ALA A 282 1.29 -2.42 11.74
N PRO A 283 0.30 -2.38 10.84
CA PRO A 283 0.58 -2.13 9.42
C PRO A 283 1.17 -0.75 9.15
N VAL A 284 0.94 0.27 9.99
CA VAL A 284 1.55 1.59 9.86
C VAL A 284 3.00 1.60 10.35
N LEU A 285 3.30 0.93 11.47
CA LEU A 285 4.58 1.10 12.18
C LEU A 285 5.64 0.05 11.82
N ARG A 286 5.25 -1.16 11.39
CA ARG A 286 6.21 -2.28 11.22
C ARG A 286 7.37 -2.00 10.26
N HIS A 287 7.17 -1.20 9.23
CA HIS A 287 8.21 -0.82 8.28
C HIS A 287 8.92 0.50 8.64
N ARG A 288 8.57 1.09 9.77
CA ARG A 288 9.13 2.35 10.29
C ARG A 288 9.91 2.16 11.58
N VAL A 289 9.85 0.96 12.15
CA VAL A 289 10.59 0.58 13.36
C VAL A 289 11.73 -0.33 12.95
N LEU A 290 12.96 0.19 13.03
CA LEU A 290 14.18 -0.55 12.74
C LEU A 290 14.76 -1.09 14.05
N LEU A 291 15.02 -2.39 14.08
CA LEU A 291 15.54 -3.06 15.25
C LEU A 291 17.06 -2.89 15.37
N THR A 292 17.58 -3.10 16.56
CA THR A 292 19.02 -3.29 16.78
C THR A 292 19.40 -4.71 16.32
N PHE A 293 20.66 -4.89 15.91
CA PHE A 293 21.17 -6.20 15.53
C PHE A 293 20.95 -7.27 16.63
N GLN A 294 21.12 -6.87 17.89
CA GLN A 294 20.90 -7.79 19.02
C GLN A 294 19.42 -8.21 19.12
N ALA A 295 18.48 -7.27 18.92
CA ALA A 295 17.05 -7.59 18.95
C ALA A 295 16.65 -8.54 17.81
N GLU A 296 17.20 -8.33 16.61
CA GLU A 296 16.99 -9.25 15.46
C GLU A 296 17.58 -10.63 15.75
N ALA A 297 18.79 -10.71 16.33
CA ALA A 297 19.41 -11.97 16.72
C ALA A 297 18.63 -12.70 17.82
N ASP A 298 17.98 -11.96 18.73
CA ASP A 298 17.10 -12.50 19.76
C ASP A 298 15.70 -12.89 19.19
N GLY A 299 15.45 -12.75 17.88
CA GLY A 299 14.19 -13.11 17.22
C GLY A 299 13.05 -12.15 17.47
N ILE A 300 13.35 -10.93 17.95
CA ILE A 300 12.34 -9.87 18.12
C ILE A 300 11.92 -9.34 16.76
N THR A 301 10.62 -9.12 16.56
CA THR A 301 10.07 -8.55 15.34
C THR A 301 9.53 -7.13 15.58
N PRO A 302 9.45 -6.28 14.53
CA PRO A 302 8.79 -4.97 14.66
C PRO A 302 7.35 -5.06 15.16
N ASP A 303 6.61 -6.10 14.77
CA ASP A 303 5.22 -6.33 15.22
C ASP A 303 5.15 -6.63 16.73
N GLN A 304 6.12 -7.36 17.27
CA GLN A 304 6.21 -7.60 18.73
C GLN A 304 6.48 -6.29 19.47
N VAL A 305 7.35 -5.43 18.94
CA VAL A 305 7.58 -4.09 19.53
C VAL A 305 6.31 -3.25 19.51
N VAL A 306 5.57 -3.23 18.41
CA VAL A 306 4.30 -2.49 18.31
C VAL A 306 3.26 -3.07 19.28
N THR A 307 3.15 -4.39 19.35
CA THR A 307 2.21 -5.07 20.28
C THR A 307 2.49 -4.70 21.73
N GLU A 308 3.76 -4.67 22.14
CA GLU A 308 4.14 -4.31 23.49
C GLU A 308 3.88 -2.82 23.79
N LEU A 309 4.11 -1.94 22.81
CA LEU A 309 3.73 -0.53 22.89
C LEU A 309 2.22 -0.33 23.10
N LEU A 310 1.39 -1.13 22.44
CA LEU A 310 -0.07 -1.06 22.56
C LEU A 310 -0.57 -1.55 23.93
N ARG A 311 0.16 -2.46 24.59
CA ARG A 311 -0.17 -2.93 25.96
C ARG A 311 0.15 -1.91 27.03
N GLY A 312 1.18 -1.10 26.82
CA GLY A 312 1.65 -0.10 27.77
C GLY A 312 1.01 1.29 27.62
N ASN A 313 0.23 1.51 26.56
CA ASN A 313 -0.49 2.73 26.26
C ASN A 313 -1.98 2.43 26.15
#